data_a22f022fc826386a93f5f162c72404e0
#
_entry.id   a22f022fc826386a93f5f162c72404e0
#
_cell.length_a   1.000
_cell.length_b   1.000
_cell.length_c   1.000
_cell.angle_alpha   90.00
_cell.angle_beta   90.00
_cell.angle_gamma   90.00
#
_symmetry.space_group_name_H-M   'P 1'
#
loop_
_entity.id
_entity.type
_entity.pdbx_description
1 polymer ?
#
loop_
_entity_poly.entity_id
_entity_poly.type
_entity_poly.pdbx_seq_one_letter_code
_entity_poly.pdbx_strand_id
1 'polypeptide(L)'
;MPPLHMTSEPTHSFFGGGIRAAVIRVAITAIAVFLAVMIVPGIEVDSLAAGLAAGLVLTILNLLVRPILFVLTLPLIVLSMGLFLIVVNALLLGLTAYLVSGFSVTGFWPAVGGAIVISFVTMILNWWTSDNRSTEHRSFPQRPPKIINPDE
;
A
#
# COMPACT_ATOMS: atom_id res chain seq x y z
N MET A 1 -3.32 47.95 19.62
CA MET A 1 -3.41 46.52 19.83
C MET A 1 -3.62 45.89 18.45
N PRO A 2 -2.65 45.16 17.89
CA PRO A 2 -2.85 44.44 16.63
C PRO A 2 -3.72 43.21 16.89
N PRO A 3 -4.58 42.82 15.94
CA PRO A 3 -5.43 41.65 16.09
C PRO A 3 -4.58 40.36 16.06
N LEU A 4 -4.79 39.52 17.06
CA LEU A 4 -4.22 38.16 17.08
C LEU A 4 -4.85 37.35 15.93
N HIS A 5 -4.11 37.19 14.86
CA HIS A 5 -4.45 36.17 13.85
C HIS A 5 -4.26 34.79 14.48
N MET A 6 -5.36 34.19 14.91
CA MET A 6 -5.37 32.77 15.19
C MET A 6 -5.07 32.05 13.88
N THR A 7 -3.83 31.65 13.70
CA THR A 7 -3.47 30.68 12.69
C THR A 7 -4.12 29.37 13.11
N SER A 8 -5.20 29.01 12.43
CA SER A 8 -5.74 27.67 12.50
C SER A 8 -4.64 26.73 11.99
N GLU A 9 -4.00 26.05 12.92
CA GLU A 9 -3.09 24.96 12.62
C GLU A 9 -3.82 23.96 11.72
N PRO A 10 -3.26 23.62 10.53
CA PRO A 10 -3.84 22.56 9.74
C PRO A 10 -3.67 21.28 10.57
N THR A 11 -4.77 20.75 11.08
CA THR A 11 -4.80 19.40 11.62
C THR A 11 -4.26 18.48 10.55
N HIS A 12 -3.04 18.04 10.71
CA HIS A 12 -2.46 16.96 9.90
C HIS A 12 -3.36 15.74 10.07
N SER A 13 -4.29 15.56 9.18
CA SER A 13 -5.08 14.34 9.10
C SER A 13 -4.12 13.23 8.63
N PHE A 14 -3.54 12.54 9.58
CA PHE A 14 -2.69 11.37 9.37
C PHE A 14 -3.42 10.26 8.57
N PHE A 15 -4.73 10.38 8.45
CA PHE A 15 -5.63 9.54 7.67
C PHE A 15 -6.14 10.21 6.39
N GLY A 16 -5.37 11.10 5.77
CA GLY A 16 -5.74 11.88 4.58
C GLY A 16 -6.01 11.09 3.29
N GLY A 17 -6.26 9.83 3.40
CA GLY A 17 -6.67 8.96 2.30
C GLY A 17 -8.06 8.37 2.47
N GLY A 18 -9.00 9.03 3.10
CA GLY A 18 -10.38 8.62 3.30
C GLY A 18 -10.83 7.22 2.82
N ILE A 19 -12.01 6.83 3.13
CA ILE A 19 -12.64 5.56 2.73
C ILE A 19 -12.40 5.24 1.23
N ARG A 20 -12.37 6.26 0.36
CA ARG A 20 -12.08 6.10 -1.07
C ARG A 20 -10.70 5.48 -1.34
N ALA A 21 -9.67 5.93 -0.65
CA ALA A 21 -8.33 5.35 -0.84
C ALA A 21 -8.23 3.93 -0.31
N ALA A 22 -8.93 3.61 0.78
CA ALA A 22 -9.02 2.25 1.30
C ALA A 22 -9.75 1.33 0.30
N VAL A 23 -10.91 1.77 -0.23
CA VAL A 23 -11.67 1.02 -1.23
C VAL A 23 -10.85 0.77 -2.49
N ILE A 24 -10.14 1.79 -2.99
CA ILE A 24 -9.27 1.65 -4.17
C ILE A 24 -8.16 0.64 -3.90
N ARG A 25 -7.55 0.66 -2.73
CA ARG A 25 -6.50 -0.32 -2.36
C ARG A 25 -7.04 -1.74 -2.32
N VAL A 26 -8.20 -1.95 -1.70
CA VAL A 26 -8.87 -3.26 -1.67
C VAL A 26 -9.20 -3.73 -3.08
N ALA A 27 -9.74 -2.86 -3.93
CA ALA A 27 -10.06 -3.19 -5.32
C ALA A 27 -8.80 -3.59 -6.11
N ILE A 28 -7.72 -2.81 -5.98
CA ILE A 28 -6.43 -3.10 -6.62
C ILE A 28 -5.89 -4.46 -6.15
N THR A 29 -5.91 -4.72 -4.83
CA THR A 29 -5.41 -5.97 -4.29
C THR A 29 -6.29 -7.16 -4.71
N ALA A 30 -7.61 -7.00 -4.75
CA ALA A 30 -8.51 -8.04 -5.22
C ALA A 30 -8.26 -8.39 -6.70
N ILE A 31 -8.09 -7.39 -7.56
CA ILE A 31 -7.72 -7.60 -8.98
C ILE A 31 -6.38 -8.34 -9.06
N ALA A 32 -5.40 -7.94 -8.26
CA ALA A 32 -4.10 -8.59 -8.23
C ALA A 32 -4.18 -10.06 -7.78
N VAL A 33 -5.03 -10.36 -6.79
CA VAL A 33 -5.31 -11.74 -6.35
C VAL A 33 -5.94 -12.56 -7.46
N PHE A 34 -6.95 -12.02 -8.16
CA PHE A 34 -7.56 -12.74 -9.29
C PHE A 34 -6.57 -13.00 -10.43
N LEU A 35 -5.69 -12.05 -10.74
CA LEU A 35 -4.63 -12.25 -11.72
C LEU A 35 -3.63 -13.31 -11.25
N ALA A 36 -3.29 -13.34 -9.96
CA ALA A 36 -2.41 -14.38 -9.41
C ALA A 36 -3.03 -15.76 -9.52
N VAL A 37 -4.34 -15.92 -9.26
CA VAL A 37 -5.08 -17.18 -9.47
C VAL A 37 -5.02 -17.63 -10.92
N MET A 38 -5.10 -16.72 -11.87
CA MET A 38 -5.05 -17.06 -13.31
C MET A 38 -3.64 -17.46 -13.79
N ILE A 39 -2.59 -16.90 -13.18
CA ILE A 39 -1.21 -17.04 -13.67
C ILE A 39 -0.45 -18.12 -12.89
N VAL A 40 -0.72 -18.28 -11.60
CA VAL A 40 0.07 -19.14 -10.71
C VAL A 40 -0.70 -20.41 -10.39
N PRO A 41 -0.23 -21.57 -10.87
CA PRO A 41 -0.81 -22.86 -10.51
C PRO A 41 -0.67 -23.09 -8.98
N GLY A 42 -1.75 -23.56 -8.36
CA GLY A 42 -1.77 -23.84 -6.91
C GLY A 42 -2.29 -22.69 -6.06
N ILE A 43 -2.82 -21.63 -6.68
CA ILE A 43 -3.66 -20.63 -6.04
C ILE A 43 -5.07 -20.80 -6.58
N GLU A 44 -6.04 -21.00 -5.68
CA GLU A 44 -7.42 -21.26 -6.05
C GLU A 44 -8.37 -20.35 -5.29
N VAL A 45 -9.43 -19.96 -5.95
CA VAL A 45 -10.52 -19.13 -5.40
C VAL A 45 -11.85 -19.75 -5.79
N ASP A 46 -12.64 -20.14 -4.81
CA ASP A 46 -13.92 -20.84 -5.03
C ASP A 46 -15.02 -19.90 -5.52
N SER A 47 -14.92 -18.61 -5.19
CA SER A 47 -15.95 -17.62 -5.53
C SER A 47 -15.40 -16.20 -5.63
N LEU A 48 -16.15 -15.33 -6.30
CA LEU A 48 -15.84 -13.90 -6.34
C LEU A 48 -15.81 -13.29 -4.94
N ALA A 49 -16.70 -13.73 -4.06
CA ALA A 49 -16.75 -13.29 -2.66
C ALA A 49 -15.48 -13.67 -1.90
N ALA A 50 -15.00 -14.92 -2.08
CA ALA A 50 -13.75 -15.39 -1.48
C ALA A 50 -12.53 -14.60 -2.00
N GLY A 51 -12.48 -14.27 -3.29
CA GLY A 51 -11.44 -13.45 -3.87
C GLY A 51 -11.43 -12.00 -3.35
N LEU A 52 -12.61 -11.39 -3.20
CA LEU A 52 -12.73 -10.07 -2.59
C LEU A 52 -12.36 -10.09 -1.10
N ALA A 53 -12.78 -11.11 -0.37
CA ALA A 53 -12.39 -11.31 1.04
C ALA A 53 -10.88 -11.50 1.16
N ALA A 54 -10.26 -12.29 0.31
CA ALA A 54 -8.81 -12.46 0.27
C ALA A 54 -8.08 -11.14 -0.02
N GLY A 55 -8.56 -10.35 -0.99
CA GLY A 55 -8.04 -9.01 -1.27
C GLY A 55 -8.16 -8.05 -0.10
N LEU A 56 -9.28 -8.08 0.61
CA LEU A 56 -9.51 -7.27 1.80
C LEU A 56 -8.57 -7.67 2.94
N VAL A 57 -8.53 -8.96 3.27
CA VAL A 57 -7.67 -9.51 4.34
C VAL A 57 -6.20 -9.25 4.03
N LEU A 58 -5.76 -9.49 2.80
CA LEU A 58 -4.39 -9.22 2.37
C LEU A 58 -4.06 -7.72 2.48
N THR A 59 -4.99 -6.83 2.15
CA THR A 59 -4.80 -5.39 2.32
C THR A 59 -4.63 -5.00 3.78
N ILE A 60 -5.44 -5.58 4.68
CA ILE A 60 -5.34 -5.35 6.13
C ILE A 60 -4.02 -5.89 6.67
N LEU A 61 -3.64 -7.11 6.28
CA LEU A 61 -2.37 -7.72 6.67
C LEU A 61 -1.17 -6.87 6.18
N ASN A 62 -1.21 -6.41 4.94
CA ASN A 62 -0.18 -5.52 4.40
C ASN A 62 -0.10 -4.19 5.16
N LEU A 63 -1.21 -3.68 5.67
CA LEU A 63 -1.23 -2.43 6.42
C LEU A 63 -0.75 -2.59 7.87
N LEU A 64 -1.17 -3.66 8.55
CA LEU A 64 -0.91 -3.89 9.98
C LEU A 64 0.36 -4.71 10.23
N VAL A 65 0.53 -5.79 9.50
CA VAL A 65 1.59 -6.77 9.77
C VAL A 65 2.88 -6.41 9.02
N ARG A 66 2.76 -5.87 7.81
CA ARG A 66 3.91 -5.50 6.99
C ARG A 66 4.91 -4.57 7.69
N PRO A 67 4.52 -3.45 8.36
CA PRO A 67 5.47 -2.59 9.04
C PRO A 67 6.22 -3.32 10.16
N ILE A 68 5.54 -4.21 10.89
CA ILE A 68 6.14 -4.97 11.98
C ILE A 68 7.15 -5.98 11.42
N LEU A 69 6.73 -6.75 10.41
CA LEU A 69 7.61 -7.71 9.75
C LEU A 69 8.78 -7.01 9.08
N PHE A 70 8.55 -5.85 8.46
CA PHE A 70 9.61 -5.09 7.78
C PHE A 70 10.71 -4.68 8.76
N VAL A 71 10.36 -4.12 9.91
CA VAL A 71 11.34 -3.73 10.95
C VAL A 71 12.10 -4.96 11.47
N LEU A 72 11.39 -6.06 11.74
CA LEU A 72 11.99 -7.28 12.26
C LEU A 72 12.91 -7.95 11.24
N THR A 73 12.55 -7.91 9.97
CA THR A 73 13.29 -8.57 8.89
C THR A 73 14.24 -7.61 8.15
N LEU A 74 14.29 -6.35 8.53
CA LEU A 74 15.14 -5.34 7.91
C LEU A 74 16.60 -5.78 7.71
N PRO A 75 17.30 -6.37 8.70
CA PRO A 75 18.66 -6.84 8.49
C PRO A 75 18.75 -7.93 7.41
N LEU A 76 17.77 -8.82 7.34
CA LEU A 76 17.68 -9.88 6.32
C LEU A 76 17.33 -9.31 4.92
N ILE A 77 16.46 -8.30 4.87
CA ILE A 77 16.10 -7.61 3.61
C ILE A 77 17.34 -6.92 3.03
N VAL A 78 18.11 -6.23 3.86
CA VAL A 78 19.35 -5.55 3.42
C VAL A 78 20.38 -6.56 2.96
N LEU A 79 20.61 -7.63 3.74
CA LEU A 79 21.58 -8.69 3.41
C LEU A 79 21.20 -9.43 2.12
N SER A 80 19.91 -9.62 1.86
CA SER A 80 19.40 -10.30 0.66
C SER A 80 19.13 -9.35 -0.52
N MET A 81 19.55 -8.08 -0.43
CA MET A 81 19.26 -7.04 -1.43
C MET A 81 17.76 -6.93 -1.78
N GLY A 82 16.88 -7.13 -0.79
CA GLY A 82 15.44 -7.04 -0.95
C GLY A 82 14.74 -8.36 -1.35
N LEU A 83 15.47 -9.43 -1.65
CA LEU A 83 14.86 -10.72 -2.02
C LEU A 83 13.99 -11.28 -0.87
N PHE A 84 14.38 -11.04 0.37
CA PHE A 84 13.61 -11.46 1.54
C PHE A 84 12.22 -10.80 1.64
N LEU A 85 12.02 -9.64 1.00
CA LEU A 85 10.70 -9.00 0.93
C LEU A 85 9.68 -9.86 0.17
N ILE A 86 10.11 -10.64 -0.83
CA ILE A 86 9.25 -11.58 -1.54
C ILE A 86 8.76 -12.67 -0.59
N VAL A 87 9.66 -13.18 0.28
CA VAL A 87 9.32 -14.19 1.28
C VAL A 87 8.29 -13.62 2.29
N VAL A 88 8.45 -12.39 2.73
CA VAL A 88 7.47 -11.72 3.61
C VAL A 88 6.11 -11.60 2.93
N ASN A 89 6.07 -11.20 1.66
CA ASN A 89 4.82 -11.12 0.90
C ASN A 89 4.18 -12.50 0.69
N ALA A 90 4.98 -13.54 0.46
CA ALA A 90 4.50 -14.93 0.35
C ALA A 90 3.89 -15.42 1.67
N LEU A 91 4.51 -15.09 2.81
CA LEU A 91 3.97 -15.38 4.14
C LEU A 91 2.61 -14.71 4.37
N LEU A 92 2.48 -13.44 4.01
CA LEU A 92 1.20 -12.71 4.13
C LEU A 92 0.11 -13.32 3.23
N LEU A 93 0.48 -13.78 2.03
CA LEU A 93 -0.44 -14.47 1.13
C LEU A 93 -0.87 -15.83 1.70
N GLY A 94 0.07 -16.62 2.24
CA GLY A 94 -0.22 -17.87 2.92
C GLY A 94 -1.10 -17.68 4.16
N LEU A 95 -0.84 -16.63 4.94
CA LEU A 95 -1.68 -16.27 6.09
C LEU A 95 -3.10 -15.85 5.64
N THR A 96 -3.23 -15.16 4.53
CA THR A 96 -4.54 -14.84 3.93
C THR A 96 -5.29 -16.10 3.55
N ALA A 97 -4.62 -17.09 2.95
CA ALA A 97 -5.23 -18.37 2.61
C ALA A 97 -5.70 -19.15 3.84
N TYR A 98 -5.03 -18.99 4.96
CA TYR A 98 -5.46 -19.60 6.23
C TYR A 98 -6.69 -18.91 6.83
N LEU A 99 -6.82 -17.58 6.66
CA LEU A 99 -7.88 -16.77 7.25
C LEU A 99 -9.17 -16.74 6.43
N VAL A 100 -9.09 -16.95 5.12
CA VAL A 100 -10.21 -16.77 4.19
C VAL A 100 -10.66 -18.12 3.66
N SER A 101 -11.86 -18.54 4.05
CA SER A 101 -12.50 -19.74 3.50
C SER A 101 -12.78 -19.56 2.01
N GLY A 102 -12.43 -20.56 1.19
CA GLY A 102 -12.57 -20.49 -0.26
C GLY A 102 -11.43 -19.79 -1.00
N PHE A 103 -10.35 -19.45 -0.28
CA PHE A 103 -9.09 -19.06 -0.88
C PHE A 103 -8.00 -20.00 -0.40
N SER A 104 -7.31 -20.67 -1.31
CA SER A 104 -6.28 -21.64 -1.00
C SER A 104 -4.98 -21.39 -1.76
N VAL A 105 -3.87 -21.69 -1.10
CA VAL A 105 -2.52 -21.63 -1.69
C VAL A 105 -1.81 -22.93 -1.33
N THR A 106 -1.54 -23.75 -2.32
CA THR A 106 -1.00 -25.10 -2.16
C THR A 106 0.53 -25.10 -2.07
N GLY A 107 1.06 -24.52 -0.97
CA GLY A 107 2.47 -24.63 -0.64
C GLY A 107 3.29 -23.36 -0.87
N PHE A 108 4.59 -23.48 -0.64
CA PHE A 108 5.53 -22.36 -0.64
C PHE A 108 5.75 -21.74 -2.03
N TRP A 109 5.96 -22.54 -3.05
CA TRP A 109 6.24 -22.03 -4.41
C TRP A 109 5.07 -21.26 -5.04
N PRO A 110 3.81 -21.76 -4.98
CA PRO A 110 2.64 -20.96 -5.34
C PRO A 110 2.51 -19.66 -4.54
N ALA A 111 2.81 -19.69 -3.23
CA ALA A 111 2.78 -18.48 -2.41
C ALA A 111 3.82 -17.45 -2.89
N VAL A 112 5.03 -17.86 -3.21
CA VAL A 112 6.09 -17.00 -3.75
C VAL A 112 5.70 -16.44 -5.13
N GLY A 113 5.22 -17.32 -6.03
CA GLY A 113 4.76 -16.91 -7.35
C GLY A 113 3.61 -15.91 -7.27
N GLY A 114 2.61 -16.19 -6.43
CA GLY A 114 1.49 -15.29 -6.19
C GLY A 114 1.92 -13.96 -5.60
N ALA A 115 2.84 -13.97 -4.63
CA ALA A 115 3.38 -12.76 -4.03
C ALA A 115 4.10 -11.88 -5.05
N ILE A 116 4.85 -12.46 -5.98
CA ILE A 116 5.52 -11.72 -7.06
C ILE A 116 4.49 -11.09 -7.99
N VAL A 117 3.50 -11.87 -8.45
CA VAL A 117 2.43 -11.37 -9.35
C VAL A 117 1.65 -10.26 -8.67
N ILE A 118 1.20 -10.46 -7.43
CA ILE A 118 0.43 -9.48 -6.67
C ILE A 118 1.25 -8.20 -6.45
N SER A 119 2.53 -8.33 -6.09
CA SER A 119 3.41 -7.18 -5.87
C SER A 119 3.60 -6.37 -7.16
N PHE A 120 3.82 -7.05 -8.28
CA PHE A 120 4.03 -6.41 -9.58
C PHE A 120 2.76 -5.70 -10.07
N VAL A 121 1.62 -6.38 -10.03
CA VAL A 121 0.33 -5.81 -10.41
C VAL A 121 -0.03 -4.62 -9.53
N THR A 122 0.12 -4.77 -8.21
CA THR A 122 -0.17 -3.69 -7.25
C THR A 122 0.75 -2.50 -7.47
N MET A 123 2.02 -2.71 -7.80
CA MET A 123 2.97 -1.66 -8.13
C MET A 123 2.51 -0.87 -9.36
N ILE A 124 2.16 -1.55 -10.45
CA ILE A 124 1.70 -0.94 -11.70
C ILE A 124 0.41 -0.15 -11.47
N LEU A 125 -0.58 -0.76 -10.81
CA LEU A 125 -1.86 -0.10 -10.57
C LEU A 125 -1.73 1.10 -9.62
N ASN A 126 -0.89 0.99 -8.60
CA ASN A 126 -0.61 2.11 -7.72
C ASN A 126 0.11 3.25 -8.44
N TRP A 127 1.07 2.94 -9.32
CA TRP A 127 1.74 3.95 -10.12
C TRP A 127 0.74 4.71 -10.99
N TRP A 128 -0.13 3.99 -11.67
CA TRP A 128 -1.17 4.61 -12.52
C TRP A 128 -2.19 5.43 -11.72
N THR A 129 -2.55 4.99 -10.52
CA THR A 129 -3.49 5.71 -9.64
C THR A 129 -2.84 6.92 -8.94
N SER A 130 -1.51 6.90 -8.75
CA SER A 130 -0.76 8.00 -8.10
C SER A 130 -0.55 9.19 -9.03
N ASP A 131 -0.49 8.98 -10.35
CA ASP A 131 -0.26 10.04 -11.34
C ASP A 131 -1.41 11.07 -11.36
N ASN A 132 -2.61 10.68 -10.98
CA ASN A 132 -3.76 11.57 -10.86
C ASN A 132 -3.77 12.46 -9.59
N ARG A 133 -2.80 12.30 -8.68
CA ARG A 133 -2.73 13.09 -7.43
C ARG A 133 -1.64 14.16 -7.44
N SER A 134 -0.84 14.22 -8.50
CA SER A 134 0.32 15.12 -8.58
C SER A 134 -0.02 16.55 -9.03
N THR A 135 -1.30 16.87 -9.28
CA THR A 135 -1.72 18.22 -9.68
C THR A 135 -2.23 19.09 -8.53
N GLU A 136 -2.10 18.63 -7.28
CA GLU A 136 -2.27 19.55 -6.17
C GLU A 136 -0.98 20.35 -6.02
N HIS A 137 -0.94 21.48 -6.71
CA HIS A 137 0.09 22.48 -6.64
C HIS A 137 0.61 22.63 -5.21
N ARG A 138 1.84 22.21 -4.96
CA ARG A 138 2.64 22.81 -3.90
C ARG A 138 2.86 24.28 -4.31
N SER A 139 1.88 25.12 -4.10
CA SER A 139 2.11 26.55 -4.02
C SER A 139 3.00 26.76 -2.80
N PHE A 140 4.33 26.80 -3.05
CA PHE A 140 5.24 27.30 -2.04
C PHE A 140 4.73 28.70 -1.68
N PRO A 141 4.51 29.01 -0.40
CA PRO A 141 4.21 30.37 -0.01
C PRO A 141 5.36 31.23 -0.51
N GLN A 142 5.06 32.06 -1.48
CA GLN A 142 6.02 33.05 -1.97
C GLN A 142 6.35 33.93 -0.77
N ARG A 143 7.58 33.82 -0.27
CA ARG A 143 8.05 34.78 0.72
C ARG A 143 7.86 36.16 0.11
N PRO A 144 7.16 37.09 0.80
CA PRO A 144 7.06 38.44 0.29
C PRO A 144 8.48 38.97 0.06
N PRO A 145 8.72 39.73 -1.01
CA PRO A 145 10.03 40.27 -1.29
C PRO A 145 10.50 41.05 -0.05
N LYS A 146 11.72 40.74 0.40
CA LYS A 146 12.37 41.45 1.49
C LYS A 146 12.52 42.90 1.03
N ILE A 147 11.67 43.79 1.54
CA ILE A 147 11.81 45.24 1.32
C ILE A 147 13.07 45.64 2.06
N ILE A 148 14.15 45.79 1.31
CA ILE A 148 15.38 46.42 1.84
C ILE A 148 15.09 47.91 1.90
N ASN A 149 14.90 48.41 3.09
CA ASN A 149 14.81 49.86 3.31
C ASN A 149 16.20 50.46 3.02
N PRO A 150 16.37 51.38 2.05
CA PRO A 150 17.68 51.93 1.75
C PRO A 150 18.18 52.93 2.79
N ASP A 151 17.43 53.22 3.85
CA ASP A 151 17.72 54.27 4.84
C ASP A 151 18.10 53.70 6.22
N GLU A 152 18.48 52.42 6.35
CA GLU A 152 19.08 51.86 7.58
C GLU A 152 20.53 51.47 7.40
#